data_42c6af1db1255c1340dd7755adb6c653
#
_entry.id   42c6af1db1255c1340dd7755adb6c653
#
_cell.length_a   1.000
_cell.length_b   1.000
_cell.length_c   1.000
_cell.angle_alpha   90.00
_cell.angle_beta   90.00
_cell.angle_gamma   90.00
#
_symmetry.space_group_name_H-M   'P 1'
#
loop_
_entity.id
_entity.type
_entity.pdbx_description
1 polymer ?
#
loop_
_entity_poly.entity_id
_entity_poly.type
_entity_poly.pdbx_seq_one_letter_code
_entity_poly.pdbx_strand_id
1 'polypeptide(L)'
;FSMAADTDGSIANQGGWGATEGPQGFFWGGTWICGATGTDNASLVKDIILKMTTDEDIMKEIVVADDDFVNNKPAMEAMAADTSYQSKVLGGQNPLAMFCAGAEKIDLSNLSAYDQGCNEEFQHAMKNYFDGKASLDDALDLFYKGVEEKYPELTH
;
A
#
# COMPACT_ATOMS: atom_id res chain seq x y z
N PHE A 1 3.87 -6.62 0.53
CA PHE A 1 4.09 -7.55 -0.58
C PHE A 1 5.55 -7.96 -0.66
N SER A 2 6.46 -7.01 -0.87
CA SER A 2 7.91 -7.23 -0.90
C SER A 2 8.42 -7.90 0.37
N MET A 3 7.93 -7.50 1.53
CA MET A 3 8.31 -8.10 2.82
C MET A 3 7.92 -9.57 2.93
N ALA A 4 6.75 -9.96 2.43
CA ALA A 4 6.34 -11.35 2.41
C ALA A 4 7.20 -12.18 1.44
N ALA A 5 7.55 -11.61 0.30
CA ALA A 5 8.46 -12.21 -0.66
C ALA A 5 9.87 -12.38 -0.11
N ASP A 6 10.39 -11.37 0.60
CA ASP A 6 11.73 -11.40 1.21
C ASP A 6 11.80 -12.37 2.40
N THR A 7 10.70 -12.55 3.14
CA THR A 7 10.67 -13.43 4.32
C THR A 7 10.70 -14.91 3.93
N ASP A 8 10.14 -15.26 2.78
CA ASP A 8 10.19 -16.61 2.23
C ASP A 8 10.47 -16.57 0.73
N GLY A 9 11.73 -16.34 0.39
CA GLY A 9 12.19 -16.29 -0.99
C GLY A 9 11.91 -17.57 -1.80
N SER A 10 11.66 -18.71 -1.14
CA SER A 10 11.28 -19.93 -1.83
C SER A 10 9.85 -19.85 -2.37
N ILE A 11 8.92 -19.30 -1.60
CA ILE A 11 7.52 -19.11 -2.02
C ILE A 11 7.43 -18.05 -3.11
N ALA A 12 8.10 -16.91 -2.92
CA ALA A 12 8.13 -15.82 -3.90
C ALA A 12 8.71 -16.28 -5.25
N ASN A 13 9.87 -16.94 -5.22
CA ASN A 13 10.53 -17.44 -6.41
C ASN A 13 9.75 -18.52 -7.15
N GLN A 14 8.82 -19.18 -6.48
CA GLN A 14 7.96 -20.22 -7.05
C GLN A 14 6.57 -19.69 -7.44
N GLY A 15 6.32 -18.38 -7.27
CA GLY A 15 4.99 -17.81 -7.48
C GLY A 15 3.95 -18.36 -6.50
N GLY A 16 4.35 -18.55 -5.25
CA GLY A 16 3.49 -19.14 -4.21
C GLY A 16 2.45 -18.21 -3.62
N TRP A 17 2.39 -16.96 -4.08
CA TRP A 17 1.42 -15.95 -3.65
C TRP A 17 0.34 -15.72 -4.70
N GLY A 18 -0.83 -15.31 -4.27
CA GLY A 18 -1.92 -14.86 -5.12
C GLY A 18 -2.57 -13.61 -4.55
N ALA A 19 -3.02 -12.72 -5.42
CA ALA A 19 -3.76 -11.53 -5.03
C ALA A 19 -5.25 -11.70 -5.36
N THR A 20 -6.11 -11.22 -4.47
CA THR A 20 -7.56 -11.21 -4.64
C THR A 20 -8.16 -9.93 -4.09
N GLU A 21 -9.36 -9.56 -4.55
CA GLU A 21 -10.05 -8.38 -4.02
C GLU A 21 -10.37 -8.56 -2.53
N GLY A 22 -10.12 -7.49 -1.76
CA GLY A 22 -10.60 -7.35 -0.41
C GLY A 22 -12.00 -6.73 -0.36
N PRO A 23 -12.58 -6.55 0.83
CA PRO A 23 -13.91 -5.99 0.99
C PRO A 23 -14.01 -4.52 0.55
N GLN A 24 -12.88 -3.80 0.52
CA GLN A 24 -12.82 -2.39 0.15
C GLN A 24 -11.44 -2.00 -0.38
N GLY A 25 -11.40 -1.05 -1.34
CA GLY A 25 -10.18 -0.36 -1.72
C GLY A 25 -9.68 0.54 -0.59
N PHE A 26 -8.39 0.60 -0.38
CA PHE A 26 -7.78 1.41 0.67
C PHE A 26 -6.45 2.00 0.19
N PHE A 27 -6.04 3.11 0.82
CA PHE A 27 -4.74 3.72 0.65
C PHE A 27 -3.83 3.31 1.80
N TRP A 28 -2.64 2.84 1.46
CA TRP A 28 -1.64 2.45 2.45
C TRP A 28 -0.29 3.06 2.10
N GLY A 29 0.02 4.20 2.68
CA GLY A 29 1.31 4.85 2.52
C GLY A 29 1.58 5.34 1.10
N GLY A 30 2.70 4.91 0.53
CA GLY A 30 3.24 5.34 -0.74
C GLY A 30 4.61 6.01 -0.55
N THR A 31 5.23 6.41 -1.66
CA THR A 31 6.52 7.11 -1.63
C THR A 31 6.32 8.57 -2.02
N TRP A 32 6.82 9.48 -1.19
CA TRP A 32 6.80 10.91 -1.44
C TRP A 32 8.16 11.37 -1.98
N ILE A 33 8.15 12.03 -3.14
CA ILE A 33 9.35 12.66 -3.71
C ILE A 33 9.25 14.15 -3.46
N CYS A 34 10.20 14.69 -2.69
CA CYS A 34 10.20 16.08 -2.24
C CYS A 34 11.49 16.79 -2.64
N GLY A 35 11.39 18.09 -2.90
CA GLY A 35 12.53 18.99 -3.04
C GLY A 35 12.89 19.65 -1.72
N ALA A 36 14.16 19.68 -1.36
CA ALA A 36 14.61 20.40 -0.17
C ALA A 36 14.44 21.92 -0.32
N THR A 37 13.95 22.58 0.72
CA THR A 37 13.88 24.04 0.77
C THR A 37 15.29 24.61 0.69
N GLY A 38 15.49 25.62 -0.18
CA GLY A 38 16.78 26.28 -0.38
C GLY A 38 17.74 25.55 -1.32
N THR A 39 17.28 24.54 -2.07
CA THR A 39 18.10 23.90 -3.11
C THR A 39 18.46 24.92 -4.21
N ASP A 40 19.72 24.91 -4.63
CA ASP A 40 20.19 25.71 -5.78
C ASP A 40 19.77 25.11 -7.12
N ASN A 41 19.19 23.92 -7.12
CA ASN A 41 18.81 23.15 -8.30
C ASN A 41 17.27 22.95 -8.43
N ALA A 42 16.46 23.93 -8.03
CA ALA A 42 15.01 23.81 -7.96
C ALA A 42 14.36 23.39 -9.29
N SER A 43 14.85 23.89 -10.43
CA SER A 43 14.34 23.50 -11.76
C SER A 43 14.65 22.03 -12.08
N LEU A 44 15.85 21.55 -11.79
CA LEU A 44 16.21 20.14 -12.00
C LEU A 44 15.39 19.21 -11.09
N VAL A 45 15.21 19.58 -9.81
CA VAL A 45 14.38 18.82 -8.87
C VAL A 45 12.95 18.75 -9.35
N LYS A 46 12.38 19.86 -9.85
CA LYS A 46 11.05 19.87 -10.47
C LYS A 46 10.96 18.92 -11.64
N ASP A 47 11.94 18.94 -12.55
CA ASP A 47 11.95 18.09 -13.74
C ASP A 47 12.05 16.58 -13.36
N ILE A 48 12.85 16.25 -12.35
CA ILE A 48 12.94 14.88 -11.80
C ILE A 48 11.59 14.45 -11.23
N ILE A 49 10.98 15.27 -10.37
CA ILE A 49 9.67 14.97 -9.77
C ILE A 49 8.63 14.75 -10.86
N LEU A 50 8.53 15.65 -11.84
CA LEU A 50 7.58 15.51 -12.93
C LEU A 50 7.79 14.21 -13.71
N LYS A 51 9.02 13.90 -14.10
CA LYS A 51 9.32 12.67 -14.83
C LYS A 51 8.98 11.42 -14.02
N MET A 52 9.40 11.36 -12.77
CA MET A 52 9.16 10.21 -11.90
C MET A 52 7.69 10.02 -11.48
N THR A 53 6.82 10.99 -11.73
CA THR A 53 5.40 10.89 -11.33
C THR A 53 4.42 10.94 -12.50
N THR A 54 4.84 11.42 -13.67
CA THR A 54 3.93 11.62 -14.81
C THR A 54 4.38 10.97 -16.12
N ASP A 55 5.65 10.57 -16.25
CA ASP A 55 6.16 9.91 -17.43
C ASP A 55 5.70 8.44 -17.43
N GLU A 56 4.88 8.08 -18.41
CA GLU A 56 4.27 6.74 -18.47
C GLU A 56 5.30 5.62 -18.64
N ASP A 57 6.36 5.86 -19.39
CA ASP A 57 7.37 4.83 -19.67
C ASP A 57 8.19 4.56 -18.41
N ILE A 58 8.61 5.61 -17.69
CA ILE A 58 9.29 5.48 -16.40
C ILE A 58 8.40 4.78 -15.38
N MET A 59 7.11 5.14 -15.31
CA MET A 59 6.18 4.52 -14.37
C MET A 59 5.95 3.04 -14.68
N LYS A 60 5.89 2.65 -15.94
CA LYS A 60 5.82 1.24 -16.35
C LYS A 60 7.10 0.47 -16.01
N GLU A 61 8.27 1.10 -16.19
CA GLU A 61 9.55 0.49 -15.77
C GLU A 61 9.60 0.20 -14.27
N ILE A 62 9.12 1.13 -13.43
CA ILE A 62 9.02 0.94 -11.96
C ILE A 62 8.14 -0.27 -11.64
N VAL A 63 6.95 -0.37 -12.26
CA VAL A 63 6.05 -1.50 -12.04
C VAL A 63 6.70 -2.83 -12.39
N VAL A 64 7.44 -2.90 -13.50
CA VAL A 64 8.12 -4.14 -13.93
C VAL A 64 9.31 -4.47 -13.04
N ALA A 65 10.06 -3.46 -12.59
CA ALA A 65 11.26 -3.67 -11.78
C ALA A 65 10.93 -4.13 -10.35
N ASP A 66 9.92 -3.51 -9.75
CA ASP A 66 9.59 -3.69 -8.34
C ASP A 66 8.34 -4.56 -8.09
N ASP A 67 7.65 -4.99 -9.17
CA ASP A 67 6.37 -5.72 -9.10
C ASP A 67 5.32 -4.94 -8.28
N ASP A 68 5.25 -3.62 -8.52
CA ASP A 68 4.50 -2.66 -7.71
C ASP A 68 3.34 -2.02 -8.50
N PHE A 69 2.65 -1.07 -7.87
CA PHE A 69 1.57 -0.28 -8.44
C PHE A 69 1.89 1.21 -8.29
N VAL A 70 1.74 1.98 -9.37
CA VAL A 70 2.05 3.41 -9.38
C VAL A 70 0.80 4.27 -9.57
N ASN A 71 0.83 5.53 -9.13
CA ASN A 71 -0.29 6.47 -9.22
C ASN A 71 -0.45 7.15 -10.58
N ASN A 72 0.01 6.50 -11.65
CA ASN A 72 -0.18 6.95 -13.02
C ASN A 72 -1.28 6.12 -13.70
N LYS A 73 -2.51 6.65 -13.75
CA LYS A 73 -3.67 5.93 -14.26
C LYS A 73 -3.48 5.41 -15.69
N PRO A 74 -3.04 6.23 -16.69
CA PRO A 74 -2.81 5.73 -18.04
C PRO A 74 -1.81 4.58 -18.12
N ALA A 75 -0.69 4.67 -17.38
CA ALA A 75 0.30 3.60 -17.34
C ALA A 75 -0.29 2.31 -16.75
N MET A 76 -1.04 2.42 -15.65
CA MET A 76 -1.63 1.25 -14.99
C MET A 76 -2.72 0.60 -15.82
N GLU A 77 -3.60 1.37 -16.46
CA GLU A 77 -4.63 0.85 -17.36
C GLU A 77 -4.01 0.13 -18.58
N ALA A 78 -2.96 0.71 -19.16
CA ALA A 78 -2.25 0.09 -20.28
C ALA A 78 -1.60 -1.23 -19.87
N MET A 79 -0.93 -1.29 -18.72
CA MET A 79 -0.30 -2.52 -18.21
C MET A 79 -1.32 -3.54 -17.71
N ALA A 80 -2.45 -3.11 -17.18
CA ALA A 80 -3.56 -4.00 -16.81
C ALA A 80 -4.14 -4.74 -18.04
N ALA A 81 -4.16 -4.08 -19.19
CA ALA A 81 -4.60 -4.67 -20.45
C ALA A 81 -3.51 -5.51 -21.16
N ASP A 82 -2.25 -5.39 -20.73
CA ASP A 82 -1.13 -6.12 -21.32
C ASP A 82 -1.09 -7.56 -20.81
N THR A 83 -1.45 -8.50 -21.67
CA THR A 83 -1.44 -9.93 -21.35
C THR A 83 -0.04 -10.52 -21.23
N SER A 84 1.00 -9.79 -21.63
CA SER A 84 2.39 -10.21 -21.50
C SER A 84 2.99 -9.89 -20.13
N TYR A 85 2.41 -8.91 -19.41
CA TYR A 85 2.86 -8.59 -18.05
C TYR A 85 2.37 -9.64 -17.05
N GLN A 86 3.30 -10.16 -16.28
CA GLN A 86 3.06 -11.20 -15.29
C GLN A 86 3.91 -10.94 -14.04
N SER A 87 3.25 -10.88 -12.89
CA SER A 87 3.95 -10.85 -11.59
C SER A 87 4.62 -12.19 -11.33
N LYS A 88 5.91 -12.16 -11.05
CA LYS A 88 6.67 -13.35 -10.68
C LYS A 88 6.27 -13.86 -9.29
N VAL A 89 6.01 -12.95 -8.37
CA VAL A 89 5.60 -13.25 -6.99
C VAL A 89 4.22 -13.90 -6.97
N LEU A 90 3.32 -13.47 -7.86
CA LEU A 90 1.94 -13.94 -7.94
C LEU A 90 1.73 -15.10 -8.93
N GLY A 91 2.78 -15.85 -9.23
CA GLY A 91 2.64 -17.03 -10.09
C GLY A 91 2.20 -16.74 -11.52
N GLY A 92 2.50 -15.55 -12.03
CA GLY A 92 2.10 -15.11 -13.37
C GLY A 92 0.77 -14.34 -13.41
N GLN A 93 0.11 -14.13 -12.28
CA GLN A 93 -1.08 -13.28 -12.23
C GLN A 93 -0.72 -11.83 -12.58
N ASN A 94 -1.53 -11.17 -13.43
CA ASN A 94 -1.49 -9.72 -13.58
C ASN A 94 -2.53 -9.10 -12.63
N PRO A 95 -2.11 -8.48 -11.51
CA PRO A 95 -3.05 -7.94 -10.51
C PRO A 95 -3.52 -6.52 -10.83
N LEU A 96 -2.96 -5.86 -11.86
CA LEU A 96 -3.10 -4.42 -12.06
C LEU A 96 -4.53 -3.98 -12.36
N ALA A 97 -5.33 -4.80 -13.06
CA ALA A 97 -6.74 -4.49 -13.27
C ALA A 97 -7.53 -4.42 -11.95
N MET A 98 -7.24 -5.35 -11.04
CA MET A 98 -7.82 -5.38 -9.70
C MET A 98 -7.37 -4.19 -8.87
N PHE A 99 -6.08 -3.82 -8.93
CA PHE A 99 -5.55 -2.66 -8.23
C PHE A 99 -6.12 -1.34 -8.76
N CYS A 100 -6.29 -1.19 -10.08
CA CYS A 100 -6.97 -0.04 -10.68
C CYS A 100 -8.41 0.08 -10.16
N ALA A 101 -9.16 -1.01 -10.17
CA ALA A 101 -10.53 -1.03 -9.66
C ALA A 101 -10.62 -0.73 -8.15
N GLY A 102 -9.63 -1.20 -7.36
CA GLY A 102 -9.50 -0.88 -5.95
C GLY A 102 -9.17 0.60 -5.72
N ALA A 103 -8.25 1.15 -6.50
CA ALA A 103 -7.84 2.56 -6.40
C ALA A 103 -9.01 3.52 -6.67
N GLU A 104 -9.91 3.19 -7.60
CA GLU A 104 -11.10 4.00 -7.89
C GLU A 104 -12.12 4.02 -6.74
N LYS A 105 -12.06 3.06 -5.84
CA LYS A 105 -12.96 2.94 -4.66
C LYS A 105 -12.36 3.58 -3.40
N ILE A 106 -11.14 4.12 -3.46
CA ILE A 106 -10.51 4.76 -2.30
C ILE A 106 -11.27 6.04 -1.96
N ASP A 107 -11.72 6.13 -0.72
CA ASP A 107 -12.36 7.32 -0.14
C ASP A 107 -11.49 7.81 1.02
N LEU A 108 -10.93 9.00 0.87
CA LEU A 108 -10.08 9.66 1.87
C LEU A 108 -10.83 10.74 2.67
N SER A 109 -12.15 10.79 2.61
CA SER A 109 -12.98 11.79 3.31
C SER A 109 -12.82 11.74 4.83
N ASN A 110 -12.47 10.59 5.37
CA ASN A 110 -12.32 10.35 6.80
C ASN A 110 -10.85 10.35 7.29
N LEU A 111 -9.91 10.81 6.46
CA LEU A 111 -8.52 10.94 6.87
C LEU A 111 -8.36 11.83 8.10
N SER A 112 -7.60 11.34 9.07
CA SER A 112 -7.29 12.07 10.30
C SER A 112 -5.81 11.99 10.68
N ALA A 113 -5.39 12.88 11.58
CA ALA A 113 -4.05 12.84 12.15
C ALA A 113 -3.82 11.62 13.06
N TYR A 114 -4.87 10.91 13.43
CA TYR A 114 -4.85 9.76 14.33
C TYR A 114 -4.69 8.42 13.61
N ASP A 115 -4.89 8.36 12.28
CA ASP A 115 -4.97 7.12 11.49
C ASP A 115 -3.78 6.20 11.72
N GLN A 116 -2.56 6.76 11.69
CA GLN A 116 -1.34 5.98 11.90
C GLN A 116 -1.33 5.34 13.29
N GLY A 117 -1.62 6.13 14.32
CA GLY A 117 -1.61 5.64 15.69
C GLY A 117 -2.75 4.67 16.00
N CYS A 118 -3.94 4.91 15.47
CA CYS A 118 -5.07 3.97 15.59
C CYS A 118 -4.75 2.64 14.89
N ASN A 119 -4.12 2.68 13.72
CA ASN A 119 -3.71 1.47 13.01
C ASN A 119 -2.66 0.66 13.79
N GLU A 120 -1.69 1.31 14.42
CA GLU A 120 -0.69 0.65 15.27
C GLU A 120 -1.35 -0.06 16.45
N GLU A 121 -2.26 0.63 17.17
CA GLU A 121 -2.99 0.04 18.31
C GLU A 121 -3.91 -1.11 17.85
N PHE A 122 -4.56 -0.97 16.69
CA PHE A 122 -5.38 -2.04 16.13
C PHE A 122 -4.56 -3.30 15.81
N GLN A 123 -3.43 -3.15 15.13
CA GLN A 123 -2.54 -4.28 14.82
C GLN A 123 -2.02 -4.96 16.09
N HIS A 124 -1.63 -4.18 17.10
CA HIS A 124 -1.16 -4.70 18.37
C HIS A 124 -2.25 -5.50 19.11
N ALA A 125 -3.45 -4.96 19.19
CA ALA A 125 -4.58 -5.61 19.84
C ALA A 125 -5.03 -6.87 19.11
N MET A 126 -5.22 -6.78 17.78
CA MET A 126 -5.70 -7.88 16.95
C MET A 126 -4.71 -9.04 16.85
N LYS A 127 -3.41 -8.80 17.08
CA LYS A 127 -2.44 -9.88 17.16
C LYS A 127 -2.80 -10.90 18.22
N ASN A 128 -3.35 -10.49 19.34
CA ASN A 128 -3.77 -11.43 20.42
C ASN A 128 -4.93 -12.34 19.95
N TYR A 129 -5.87 -11.78 19.18
CA TYR A 129 -6.95 -12.57 18.58
C TYR A 129 -6.42 -13.56 17.55
N PHE A 130 -5.56 -13.13 16.62
CA PHE A 130 -4.98 -14.00 15.59
C PHE A 130 -4.06 -15.09 16.18
N ASP A 131 -3.38 -14.80 17.28
CA ASP A 131 -2.58 -15.78 18.01
C ASP A 131 -3.44 -16.76 18.85
N GLY A 132 -4.78 -16.59 18.90
CA GLY A 132 -5.70 -17.39 19.70
C GLY A 132 -5.59 -17.16 21.21
N LYS A 133 -5.05 -16.02 21.63
CA LYS A 133 -4.83 -15.64 23.06
C LYS A 133 -5.97 -14.84 23.67
N ALA A 134 -6.82 -14.25 22.83
CA ALA A 134 -7.95 -13.43 23.24
C ALA A 134 -9.15 -13.67 22.32
N SER A 135 -10.36 -13.38 22.81
CA SER A 135 -11.54 -13.30 21.94
C SER A 135 -11.48 -12.05 21.06
N LEU A 136 -12.32 -11.98 20.03
CA LEU A 136 -12.43 -10.78 19.21
C LEU A 136 -12.86 -9.57 20.04
N ASP A 137 -13.83 -9.75 20.94
CA ASP A 137 -14.34 -8.69 21.80
C ASP A 137 -13.25 -8.15 22.74
N ASP A 138 -12.48 -9.04 23.40
CA ASP A 138 -11.36 -8.63 24.26
C ASP A 138 -10.27 -7.89 23.44
N ALA A 139 -10.01 -8.30 22.21
CA ALA A 139 -9.05 -7.63 21.35
C ALA A 139 -9.55 -6.24 20.92
N LEU A 140 -10.82 -6.09 20.60
CA LEU A 140 -11.42 -4.79 20.29
C LEU A 140 -11.42 -3.86 21.52
N ASP A 141 -11.76 -4.37 22.70
CA ASP A 141 -11.67 -3.61 23.95
C ASP A 141 -10.25 -3.13 24.24
N LEU A 142 -9.25 -3.98 23.97
CA LEU A 142 -7.84 -3.60 24.11
C LEU A 142 -7.45 -2.50 23.10
N PHE A 143 -7.93 -2.60 21.88
CA PHE A 143 -7.74 -1.58 20.85
C PHE A 143 -8.32 -0.23 21.28
N TYR A 144 -9.58 -0.17 21.69
CA TYR A 144 -10.22 1.07 22.12
C TYR A 144 -9.50 1.70 23.30
N LYS A 145 -9.13 0.92 24.31
CA LYS A 145 -8.34 1.40 25.46
C LYS A 145 -6.99 1.97 25.02
N GLY A 146 -6.28 1.28 24.14
CA GLY A 146 -4.99 1.76 23.63
C GLY A 146 -5.12 3.09 22.86
N VAL A 147 -6.18 3.25 22.07
CA VAL A 147 -6.47 4.51 21.37
C VAL A 147 -6.80 5.64 22.35
N GLU A 148 -7.65 5.41 23.35
CA GLU A 148 -8.01 6.42 24.35
C GLU A 148 -6.82 6.81 25.25
N GLU A 149 -5.95 5.87 25.60
CA GLU A 149 -4.71 6.16 26.33
C GLU A 149 -3.74 7.02 25.51
N LYS A 150 -3.63 6.76 24.20
CA LYS A 150 -2.74 7.49 23.29
C LYS A 150 -3.32 8.85 22.89
N TYR A 151 -4.62 8.93 22.75
CA TYR A 151 -5.38 10.08 22.28
C TYR A 151 -6.61 10.32 23.18
N PRO A 152 -6.44 10.98 24.33
CA PRO A 152 -7.50 11.14 25.33
C PRO A 152 -8.73 11.93 24.84
N GLU A 153 -8.61 12.63 23.72
CA GLU A 153 -9.71 13.35 23.07
C GLU A 153 -10.60 12.46 22.19
N LEU A 154 -10.18 11.23 21.92
CA LEU A 154 -10.99 10.25 21.18
C LEU A 154 -11.80 9.38 22.15
N THR A 155 -13.02 9.08 21.78
CA THR A 155 -13.94 8.20 22.52
C THR A 155 -14.60 7.23 21.55
N HIS A 156 -14.94 6.03 22.01
CA HIS A 156 -15.69 5.03 21.25
C HIS A 156 -17.10 4.83 21.79
#